data_acb14a6ee0dbabb322151e31a2cce4e6
#
_entry.id   acb14a6ee0dbabb322151e31a2cce4e6
#
_cell.length_a   1.000
_cell.length_b   1.000
_cell.length_c   1.000
_cell.angle_alpha   90.00
_cell.angle_beta   90.00
_cell.angle_gamma   90.00
#
_symmetry.space_group_name_H-M   'P 1'
#
loop_
_entity.id
_entity.type
_entity.pdbx_description
1 polymer ?
#
loop_
_entity_poly.entity_id
_entity_poly.type
_entity_poly.pdbx_seq_one_letter_code
_entity_poly.pdbx_strand_id
1 'polypeptide(L)'
;MQHRNVGIAIAVVCSVAVARLAAQPVRSQVNIAALAPDAARAYHTWEAYLGTRRGRIASAAGTPSPFWSAAEQRRWPMYNLAEFYLLDEAVPEILAIDPVGDTFRITTAWRVTAAPPATWFTNVTLTVYAVREGNAWKLANALGPNTRTWRRTTVGPITYVYAPDYPFDRARAARAVAFTDSLARVFGVPPLVPITYYLLPDIDAVYGVLGLVSPVKFGAGGGLAQPVNRQLFSGTPTVGEAYRHELAHLIIAPLITPNSSYLASEGVPTWVGGTSGADFPTAAQALAATLVARPTLSLDSVVTRRYPNPITYASGAVLAAMLFEQGGTPAVKAWLQAGPASEDARQTLARLLQRPWHEVVRDWRVRTLRYGTASTPDSGPR
;
A
#
# COMPACT_ATOMS: atom_id res chain seq x y z
N MET A 1 -7.62 1.11 -23.66
CA MET A 1 -8.25 1.35 -22.35
C MET A 1 -7.23 0.97 -21.27
N GLN A 2 -6.57 1.98 -20.68
CA GLN A 2 -5.52 1.76 -19.68
C GLN A 2 -6.17 1.77 -18.29
N HIS A 3 -6.33 0.60 -17.68
CA HIS A 3 -6.69 0.51 -16.26
C HIS A 3 -5.44 0.88 -15.43
N ARG A 4 -5.44 2.06 -14.84
CA ARG A 4 -4.48 2.40 -13.78
C ARG A 4 -4.91 1.71 -12.49
N ASN A 5 -4.37 0.53 -12.23
CA ASN A 5 -4.42 -0.04 -10.90
C ASN A 5 -3.46 0.74 -10.01
N VAL A 6 -3.98 1.43 -9.02
CA VAL A 6 -3.19 2.11 -7.99
C VAL A 6 -2.70 1.05 -7.00
N GLY A 7 -1.67 0.33 -7.38
CA GLY A 7 -0.79 -0.28 -6.40
C GLY A 7 0.09 0.83 -5.83
N ILE A 8 0.42 0.77 -4.56
CA ILE A 8 1.29 1.72 -3.89
C ILE A 8 2.64 1.71 -4.61
N ALA A 9 2.76 2.53 -5.66
CA ALA A 9 4.01 2.79 -6.32
C ALA A 9 4.71 3.90 -5.57
N ILE A 10 5.82 3.59 -4.95
CA ILE A 10 6.85 4.56 -4.62
C ILE A 10 7.11 5.38 -5.88
N ALA A 11 7.01 6.69 -5.75
CA ALA A 11 6.96 7.69 -6.79
C ALA A 11 7.94 7.45 -7.95
N VAL A 12 7.39 7.29 -9.15
CA VAL A 12 8.14 7.55 -10.39
C VAL A 12 7.94 9.02 -10.73
N VAL A 13 8.99 9.80 -10.64
CA VAL A 13 9.02 11.18 -11.10
C VAL A 13 9.08 11.16 -12.64
N CYS A 14 7.94 11.37 -13.29
CA CYS A 14 7.90 11.79 -14.68
C CYS A 14 7.78 13.31 -14.71
N SER A 15 8.81 13.99 -15.19
CA SER A 15 8.78 15.42 -15.50
C SER A 15 7.83 15.64 -16.67
N VAL A 16 6.59 16.00 -16.40
CA VAL A 16 5.64 16.51 -17.39
C VAL A 16 5.53 18.02 -17.17
N ALA A 17 5.70 18.80 -18.22
CA ALA A 17 5.50 20.24 -18.18
C ALA A 17 4.10 20.57 -17.62
N VAL A 18 4.05 21.17 -16.44
CA VAL A 18 2.81 21.50 -15.73
C VAL A 18 2.27 22.80 -16.34
N ALA A 19 1.25 22.68 -17.19
CA ALA A 19 0.34 23.80 -17.38
C ALA A 19 -0.22 24.19 -15.99
N ARG A 20 -0.08 25.46 -15.59
CA ARG A 20 -0.69 25.98 -14.37
C ARG A 20 -2.21 25.86 -14.48
N LEU A 21 -2.78 24.76 -14.06
CA LEU A 21 -4.21 24.64 -13.85
C LEU A 21 -4.61 25.66 -12.76
N ALA A 22 -5.54 26.53 -13.11
CA ALA A 22 -6.10 27.47 -12.15
C ALA A 22 -6.68 26.70 -10.96
N ALA A 23 -6.44 27.20 -9.77
CA ALA A 23 -6.89 26.58 -8.54
C ALA A 23 -8.41 26.37 -8.55
N GLN A 24 -8.89 25.12 -8.55
CA GLN A 24 -10.33 24.83 -8.43
C GLN A 24 -10.82 25.23 -7.02
N PRO A 25 -11.95 25.91 -6.84
CA PRO A 25 -12.42 26.37 -5.53
C PRO A 25 -12.71 25.18 -4.61
N VAL A 26 -12.20 25.23 -3.39
CA VAL A 26 -12.69 24.35 -2.32
C VAL A 26 -14.16 24.72 -2.09
N ARG A 27 -15.06 23.72 -2.21
CA ARG A 27 -16.47 23.91 -1.92
C ARG A 27 -16.72 23.66 -0.43
N SER A 28 -17.79 24.26 0.11
CA SER A 28 -18.18 24.04 1.50
C SER A 28 -19.69 24.07 1.64
N GLN A 29 -20.21 23.15 2.45
CA GLN A 29 -21.58 23.16 2.96
C GLN A 29 -21.66 23.77 4.36
N VAL A 30 -20.51 24.04 4.98
CA VAL A 30 -20.43 24.58 6.35
C VAL A 30 -20.78 26.08 6.35
N ASN A 31 -21.72 26.47 7.20
CA ASN A 31 -21.97 27.89 7.47
C ASN A 31 -20.87 28.44 8.39
N ILE A 32 -19.81 28.96 7.79
CA ILE A 32 -18.61 29.43 8.51
C ILE A 32 -18.95 30.55 9.48
N ALA A 33 -19.88 31.43 9.14
CA ALA A 33 -20.29 32.54 9.99
C ALA A 33 -20.97 32.12 11.30
N ALA A 34 -21.50 30.88 11.32
CA ALA A 34 -22.11 30.31 12.53
C ALA A 34 -21.13 29.48 13.38
N LEU A 35 -19.88 29.30 12.94
CA LEU A 35 -18.91 28.53 13.71
C LEU A 35 -18.38 29.31 14.92
N ALA A 36 -18.14 28.58 16.02
CA ALA A 36 -17.35 29.10 17.11
C ALA A 36 -15.92 29.47 16.64
N PRO A 37 -15.26 30.45 17.24
CA PRO A 37 -13.96 30.97 16.74
C PRO A 37 -12.88 29.87 16.55
N ASP A 38 -12.82 28.87 17.43
CA ASP A 38 -11.86 27.76 17.31
C ASP A 38 -12.20 26.82 16.13
N ALA A 39 -13.48 26.51 15.95
CA ALA A 39 -13.94 25.73 14.80
C ALA A 39 -13.65 26.43 13.49
N ALA A 40 -13.88 27.73 13.42
CA ALA A 40 -13.58 28.53 12.23
C ALA A 40 -12.05 28.52 11.92
N ARG A 41 -11.18 28.62 12.93
CA ARG A 41 -9.72 28.53 12.75
C ARG A 41 -9.31 27.14 12.25
N ALA A 42 -9.89 26.07 12.83
CA ALA A 42 -9.63 24.70 12.39
C ALA A 42 -10.10 24.47 10.93
N TYR A 43 -11.29 24.98 10.59
CA TYR A 43 -11.81 24.97 9.24
C TYR A 43 -10.84 25.64 8.24
N HIS A 44 -10.42 26.88 8.54
CA HIS A 44 -9.51 27.61 7.67
C HIS A 44 -8.13 26.96 7.53
N THR A 45 -7.66 26.23 8.54
CA THR A 45 -6.41 25.46 8.44
C THR A 45 -6.54 24.37 7.38
N TRP A 46 -7.68 23.65 7.36
CA TRP A 46 -7.93 22.60 6.36
C TRP A 46 -8.16 23.20 4.96
N GLU A 47 -8.98 24.24 4.86
CA GLU A 47 -9.24 24.95 3.60
C GLU A 47 -7.95 25.49 2.95
N ALA A 48 -7.11 26.13 3.75
CA ALA A 48 -5.81 26.65 3.29
C ALA A 48 -4.89 25.50 2.82
N TYR A 49 -4.85 24.39 3.56
CA TYR A 49 -4.11 23.20 3.15
C TYR A 49 -4.61 22.66 1.80
N LEU A 50 -5.90 22.48 1.64
CA LEU A 50 -6.51 22.07 0.36
C LEU A 50 -6.16 23.03 -0.77
N GLY A 51 -6.12 24.34 -0.52
CA GLY A 51 -5.74 25.36 -1.49
C GLY A 51 -4.28 25.24 -1.97
N THR A 52 -3.38 24.70 -1.14
CA THR A 52 -1.95 24.54 -1.49
C THR A 52 -1.64 23.27 -2.27
N ARG A 53 -2.58 22.30 -2.30
CA ARG A 53 -2.31 20.93 -2.78
C ARG A 53 -2.64 20.67 -4.24
N ARG A 54 -3.05 21.67 -4.97
CA ARG A 54 -3.48 21.49 -6.36
C ARG A 54 -2.32 21.26 -7.29
N GLY A 55 -2.39 20.14 -8.03
CA GLY A 55 -1.41 19.76 -9.03
C GLY A 55 -0.07 19.31 -8.45
N ARG A 56 0.01 18.97 -7.16
CA ARG A 56 1.22 18.43 -6.55
C ARG A 56 0.93 17.09 -5.88
N ILE A 57 1.35 16.02 -6.51
CA ILE A 57 1.68 14.80 -5.80
C ILE A 57 2.74 15.18 -4.77
N ALA A 58 2.50 14.81 -3.52
CA ALA A 58 3.31 15.08 -2.34
C ALA A 58 4.61 15.86 -2.58
N SER A 59 4.75 16.99 -1.91
CA SER A 59 6.06 17.65 -1.81
C SER A 59 7.14 16.59 -1.63
N ALA A 60 8.29 16.81 -2.23
CA ALA A 60 9.43 15.89 -2.17
C ALA A 60 9.57 15.29 -0.77
N ALA A 61 9.78 13.98 -0.72
CA ALA A 61 9.95 13.24 0.52
C ALA A 61 10.82 14.04 1.50
N GLY A 62 10.29 14.30 2.68
CA GLY A 62 11.03 14.97 3.74
C GLY A 62 10.76 16.47 3.95
N THR A 63 9.92 17.13 3.15
CA THR A 63 9.55 18.52 3.43
C THR A 63 8.38 18.56 4.42
N PRO A 64 8.58 19.08 5.66
CA PRO A 64 7.52 19.22 6.64
C PRO A 64 6.40 20.13 6.12
N SER A 65 5.15 19.72 6.31
CA SER A 65 4.01 20.57 6.00
C SER A 65 3.65 21.45 7.19
N PRO A 66 3.59 22.79 7.05
CA PRO A 66 3.27 23.67 8.17
C PRO A 66 1.83 23.50 8.68
N PHE A 67 0.96 22.84 7.91
CA PHE A 67 -0.44 22.60 8.27
C PHE A 67 -0.60 21.38 9.19
N TRP A 68 0.27 20.39 9.07
CA TRP A 68 0.18 19.15 9.82
C TRP A 68 0.90 19.20 11.16
N SER A 69 0.39 18.50 12.13
CA SER A 69 1.00 18.41 13.46
C SER A 69 2.41 17.81 13.42
N ALA A 70 3.26 18.15 14.37
CA ALA A 70 4.62 17.60 14.45
C ALA A 70 4.61 16.07 14.53
N ALA A 71 3.58 15.48 15.14
CA ALA A 71 3.41 14.03 15.20
C ALA A 71 3.18 13.44 13.81
N GLU A 72 2.37 14.09 12.96
CA GLU A 72 2.08 13.64 11.60
C GLU A 72 3.27 13.85 10.66
N GLN A 73 4.00 14.94 10.81
CA GLN A 73 5.19 15.22 10.00
C GLN A 73 6.25 14.12 10.14
N ARG A 74 6.33 13.45 11.30
CA ARG A 74 7.21 12.31 11.52
C ARG A 74 6.73 11.00 10.87
N ARG A 75 5.47 10.97 10.40
CA ARG A 75 4.83 9.78 9.79
C ARG A 75 4.70 9.90 8.27
N TRP A 76 5.53 10.71 7.64
CA TRP A 76 5.53 10.83 6.19
C TRP A 76 5.71 9.44 5.53
N PRO A 77 5.03 9.10 4.44
CA PRO A 77 4.13 9.90 3.62
C PRO A 77 2.64 9.75 3.97
N MET A 78 2.27 9.03 5.01
CA MET A 78 0.88 8.65 5.28
C MET A 78 0.10 9.62 6.17
N TYR A 79 0.65 10.74 6.51
CA TYR A 79 -0.11 11.72 7.25
C TYR A 79 -1.25 12.35 6.42
N ASN A 80 -1.32 12.05 5.13
CA ASN A 80 -2.32 12.60 4.25
C ASN A 80 -2.73 11.65 3.13
N LEU A 81 -3.80 10.89 3.36
CA LEU A 81 -4.40 10.01 2.34
C LEU A 81 -4.85 10.76 1.08
N ALA A 82 -5.28 12.01 1.22
CA ALA A 82 -5.71 12.83 0.11
C ALA A 82 -4.59 13.03 -0.93
N GLU A 83 -3.34 13.06 -0.49
CA GLU A 83 -2.19 13.21 -1.40
C GLU A 83 -1.91 11.96 -2.22
N PHE A 84 -2.31 10.78 -1.73
CA PHE A 84 -2.05 9.51 -2.38
C PHE A 84 -3.17 9.02 -3.27
N TYR A 85 -4.40 9.24 -2.83
CA TYR A 85 -5.57 8.58 -3.43
C TYR A 85 -6.53 9.54 -4.09
N LEU A 86 -6.49 10.83 -3.71
CA LEU A 86 -7.41 11.81 -4.23
C LEU A 86 -6.72 12.58 -5.36
N LEU A 87 -7.17 12.30 -6.55
CA LEU A 87 -6.62 12.82 -7.79
C LEU A 87 -6.86 14.33 -7.91
N ASP A 88 -6.00 15.00 -8.65
CA ASP A 88 -6.12 16.44 -8.96
C ASP A 88 -7.45 16.80 -9.65
N GLU A 89 -8.11 15.82 -10.25
CA GLU A 89 -9.41 15.97 -10.93
C GLU A 89 -10.60 15.97 -9.97
N ALA A 90 -10.40 15.59 -8.71
CA ALA A 90 -11.48 15.57 -7.73
C ALA A 90 -11.59 16.91 -7.02
N VAL A 91 -12.81 17.44 -6.95
CA VAL A 91 -13.12 18.68 -6.25
C VAL A 91 -13.46 18.36 -4.80
N PRO A 92 -12.69 18.90 -3.82
CA PRO A 92 -13.02 18.75 -2.41
C PRO A 92 -14.20 19.65 -2.02
N GLU A 93 -15.13 19.06 -1.26
CA GLU A 93 -16.28 19.75 -0.66
C GLU A 93 -16.29 19.47 0.84
N ILE A 94 -16.02 20.48 1.67
CA ILE A 94 -16.06 20.35 3.13
C ILE A 94 -17.52 20.24 3.55
N LEU A 95 -17.88 19.08 4.12
CA LEU A 95 -19.26 18.75 4.48
C LEU A 95 -19.59 19.19 5.91
N ALA A 96 -18.67 18.97 6.84
CA ALA A 96 -18.90 19.21 8.27
C ALA A 96 -17.58 19.49 9.00
N ILE A 97 -17.72 20.19 10.13
CA ILE A 97 -16.74 20.32 11.16
C ILE A 97 -17.40 20.15 12.52
N ASP A 98 -17.03 19.10 13.23
CA ASP A 98 -17.66 18.70 14.49
C ASP A 98 -16.65 18.74 15.63
N PRO A 99 -16.99 19.28 16.81
CA PRO A 99 -16.14 19.19 17.99
C PRO A 99 -16.09 17.73 18.49
N VAL A 100 -14.90 17.26 18.81
CA VAL A 100 -14.64 15.93 19.40
C VAL A 100 -13.65 16.08 20.53
N GLY A 101 -14.11 16.26 21.75
CA GLY A 101 -13.30 16.61 22.90
C GLY A 101 -12.62 17.97 22.69
N ASP A 102 -11.30 17.97 22.73
CA ASP A 102 -10.43 19.13 22.52
C ASP A 102 -9.96 19.30 21.05
N THR A 103 -10.56 18.53 20.14
CA THR A 103 -10.21 18.51 18.70
C THR A 103 -11.45 18.79 17.85
N PHE A 104 -11.24 19.02 16.56
CA PHE A 104 -12.32 19.06 15.58
C PHE A 104 -12.14 17.96 14.53
N ARG A 105 -13.22 17.25 14.26
CA ARG A 105 -13.31 16.31 13.13
C ARG A 105 -13.82 17.06 11.91
N ILE A 106 -13.09 17.01 10.80
CA ILE A 106 -13.43 17.66 9.54
C ILE A 106 -13.69 16.58 8.50
N THR A 107 -14.90 16.59 7.92
CA THR A 107 -15.33 15.65 6.92
C THR A 107 -15.39 16.33 5.56
N THR A 108 -14.73 15.76 4.56
CA THR A 108 -14.65 16.30 3.19
C THR A 108 -15.02 15.23 2.20
N ALA A 109 -15.99 15.54 1.30
CA ALA A 109 -16.28 14.72 0.14
C ALA A 109 -15.35 15.11 -1.02
N TRP A 110 -14.90 14.11 -1.76
CA TRP A 110 -14.12 14.28 -2.97
C TRP A 110 -14.90 13.72 -4.13
N ARG A 111 -15.28 14.61 -5.05
CA ARG A 111 -16.14 14.28 -6.17
C ARG A 111 -15.38 14.47 -7.48
N VAL A 112 -15.31 13.42 -8.28
CA VAL A 112 -14.77 13.52 -9.64
C VAL A 112 -15.83 14.15 -10.53
N THR A 113 -15.51 15.26 -11.19
CA THR A 113 -16.41 16.03 -12.03
C THR A 113 -16.40 15.63 -13.50
N ALA A 114 -15.34 14.94 -13.96
CA ALA A 114 -15.27 14.39 -15.30
C ALA A 114 -15.66 12.91 -15.30
N ALA A 115 -16.18 12.40 -16.43
CA ALA A 115 -16.43 10.95 -16.58
C ALA A 115 -15.12 10.18 -16.33
N PRO A 116 -15.01 9.45 -15.23
CA PRO A 116 -13.73 8.87 -14.88
C PRO A 116 -13.38 7.72 -15.79
N PRO A 117 -12.11 7.53 -16.12
CA PRO A 117 -11.63 6.16 -16.21
C PRO A 117 -11.97 5.54 -14.86
N ALA A 118 -12.57 4.34 -14.86
CA ALA A 118 -13.04 3.66 -13.65
C ALA A 118 -11.94 3.67 -12.57
N THR A 119 -11.95 4.67 -11.69
CA THR A 119 -11.02 4.80 -10.59
C THR A 119 -11.76 4.43 -9.31
N TRP A 120 -11.13 3.64 -8.48
CA TRP A 120 -11.66 3.11 -7.21
C TRP A 120 -12.11 4.21 -6.23
N PHE A 121 -11.69 5.46 -6.46
CA PHE A 121 -11.83 6.59 -5.57
C PHE A 121 -12.75 7.70 -6.10
N THR A 122 -13.72 7.36 -6.93
CA THR A 122 -14.78 8.30 -7.29
C THR A 122 -15.73 8.47 -6.11
N ASN A 123 -15.97 9.73 -5.68
CA ASN A 123 -16.92 10.04 -4.60
C ASN A 123 -16.54 9.42 -3.23
N VAL A 124 -15.32 9.66 -2.77
CA VAL A 124 -14.89 9.25 -1.44
C VAL A 124 -15.12 10.35 -0.41
N THR A 125 -15.24 9.95 0.84
CA THR A 125 -15.25 10.85 1.99
C THR A 125 -13.95 10.67 2.76
N LEU A 126 -13.27 11.78 3.06
CA LEU A 126 -12.08 11.79 3.90
C LEU A 126 -12.37 12.52 5.21
N THR A 127 -11.98 11.92 6.31
CA THR A 127 -11.98 12.52 7.64
C THR A 127 -10.56 12.85 8.06
N VAL A 128 -10.33 14.11 8.46
CA VAL A 128 -9.12 14.56 9.13
C VAL A 128 -9.50 15.18 10.47
N TYR A 129 -8.54 15.32 11.37
CA TYR A 129 -8.74 16.01 12.63
C TYR A 129 -7.94 17.31 12.64
N ALA A 130 -8.47 18.34 13.29
CA ALA A 130 -7.70 19.49 13.70
C ALA A 130 -7.39 19.35 15.20
N VAL A 131 -6.11 19.40 15.54
CA VAL A 131 -5.56 19.29 16.89
C VAL A 131 -4.86 20.59 17.28
N ARG A 132 -4.82 20.89 18.56
CA ARG A 132 -4.16 22.11 19.05
C ARG A 132 -2.67 21.85 19.31
N GLU A 133 -1.80 22.67 18.70
CA GLU A 133 -0.38 22.72 19.00
C GLU A 133 -0.01 24.18 19.37
N GLY A 134 0.21 24.42 20.65
CA GLY A 134 0.37 25.78 21.18
C GLY A 134 -0.87 26.64 20.89
N ASN A 135 -0.69 27.74 20.16
CA ASN A 135 -1.79 28.65 19.79
C ASN A 135 -2.36 28.38 18.38
N ALA A 136 -1.88 27.33 17.70
CA ALA A 136 -2.29 27.02 16.32
C ALA A 136 -3.12 25.74 16.27
N TRP A 137 -4.04 25.70 15.30
CA TRP A 137 -4.69 24.47 14.88
C TRP A 137 -3.84 23.80 13.80
N LYS A 138 -3.60 22.51 13.96
CA LYS A 138 -2.83 21.65 13.04
C LYS A 138 -3.65 20.45 12.64
N LEU A 139 -3.34 19.88 11.47
CA LEU A 139 -4.02 18.71 10.95
C LEU A 139 -3.43 17.41 11.52
N ALA A 140 -4.27 16.44 11.72
CA ALA A 140 -3.90 15.09 12.12
C ALA A 140 -4.75 14.05 11.36
N ASN A 141 -4.15 12.88 11.10
CA ASN A 141 -4.85 11.75 10.50
C ASN A 141 -5.88 11.16 11.48
N ALA A 142 -6.89 10.51 10.91
CA ALA A 142 -7.93 9.83 11.66
C ALA A 142 -7.44 8.60 12.44
N LEU A 143 -6.31 8.00 12.07
CA LEU A 143 -5.79 6.77 12.67
C LEU A 143 -5.66 6.85 14.19
N GLY A 144 -5.04 7.90 14.72
CA GLY A 144 -4.87 8.08 16.17
C GLY A 144 -6.20 8.13 16.94
N PRO A 145 -7.09 9.08 16.59
CA PRO A 145 -8.43 9.15 17.17
C PRO A 145 -9.24 7.86 17.02
N ASN A 146 -9.25 7.24 15.85
CA ASN A 146 -10.05 6.04 15.55
C ASN A 146 -9.55 4.79 16.28
N THR A 147 -8.29 4.74 16.68
CA THR A 147 -7.70 3.59 17.40
C THR A 147 -7.41 3.87 18.86
N ARG A 148 -7.86 5.01 19.40
CA ARG A 148 -7.54 5.46 20.78
C ARG A 148 -7.96 4.45 21.84
N THR A 149 -9.08 3.78 21.66
CA THR A 149 -9.66 2.81 22.60
C THR A 149 -9.26 1.37 22.29
N TRP A 150 -8.44 1.14 21.26
CA TRP A 150 -8.06 -0.19 20.84
C TRP A 150 -7.04 -0.81 21.79
N ARG A 151 -7.10 -2.13 21.93
CA ARG A 151 -6.13 -2.92 22.69
C ARG A 151 -4.77 -2.92 21.99
N ARG A 152 -3.71 -3.07 22.82
CA ARG A 152 -2.33 -3.19 22.36
C ARG A 152 -1.68 -4.40 22.98
N THR A 153 -1.03 -5.25 22.17
CA THR A 153 -0.28 -6.41 22.65
C THR A 153 1.05 -6.47 21.92
N THR A 154 2.15 -6.56 22.64
CA THR A 154 3.48 -6.67 22.04
C THR A 154 3.95 -8.12 22.04
N VAL A 155 4.47 -8.59 20.91
CA VAL A 155 5.12 -9.88 20.74
C VAL A 155 6.41 -9.67 19.96
N GLY A 156 7.55 -9.88 20.58
CA GLY A 156 8.84 -9.52 20.01
C GLY A 156 8.90 -8.03 19.60
N PRO A 157 9.36 -7.69 18.41
CA PRO A 157 9.44 -6.30 17.93
C PRO A 157 8.09 -5.76 17.41
N ILE A 158 7.00 -6.54 17.43
CA ILE A 158 5.72 -6.17 16.85
C ILE A 158 4.72 -5.78 17.91
N THR A 159 4.17 -4.56 17.84
CA THR A 159 3.05 -4.11 18.66
C THR A 159 1.77 -4.19 17.84
N TYR A 160 0.90 -5.12 18.19
CA TYR A 160 -0.41 -5.30 17.58
C TYR A 160 -1.42 -4.34 18.17
N VAL A 161 -2.23 -3.69 17.33
CA VAL A 161 -3.30 -2.76 17.70
C VAL A 161 -4.59 -3.27 17.07
N TYR A 162 -5.63 -3.51 17.90
CA TYR A 162 -6.86 -4.17 17.46
C TYR A 162 -8.07 -3.76 18.30
N ALA A 163 -9.26 -3.91 17.74
CA ALA A 163 -10.51 -3.62 18.43
C ALA A 163 -10.67 -4.48 19.71
N PRO A 164 -11.37 -4.00 20.74
CA PRO A 164 -11.48 -4.71 22.03
C PRO A 164 -12.06 -6.12 21.95
N ASP A 165 -12.89 -6.40 20.96
CA ASP A 165 -13.55 -7.68 20.68
C ASP A 165 -12.79 -8.59 19.72
N TYR A 166 -11.67 -8.13 19.17
CA TYR A 166 -10.85 -8.95 18.25
C TYR A 166 -10.19 -10.13 18.99
N PRO A 167 -10.34 -11.37 18.48
CA PRO A 167 -9.78 -12.58 19.11
C PRO A 167 -8.29 -12.73 18.77
N PHE A 168 -7.43 -12.03 19.50
CA PHE A 168 -5.99 -12.01 19.27
C PHE A 168 -5.34 -13.38 19.50
N ASP A 169 -4.64 -13.90 18.47
CA ASP A 169 -3.90 -15.16 18.51
C ASP A 169 -2.39 -14.92 18.74
N ARG A 170 -1.94 -15.10 20.00
CA ARG A 170 -0.53 -14.94 20.38
C ARG A 170 0.39 -15.95 19.67
N ALA A 171 -0.08 -17.16 19.37
CA ALA A 171 0.73 -18.16 18.68
C ALA A 171 0.95 -17.76 17.20
N ARG A 172 -0.08 -17.24 16.53
CA ARG A 172 0.04 -16.68 15.19
C ARG A 172 0.98 -15.47 15.18
N ALA A 173 0.89 -14.59 16.17
CA ALA A 173 1.80 -13.46 16.32
C ALA A 173 3.27 -13.89 16.51
N ALA A 174 3.51 -14.96 17.28
CA ALA A 174 4.86 -15.52 17.43
C ALA A 174 5.40 -16.09 16.12
N ARG A 175 4.54 -16.74 15.30
CA ARG A 175 4.93 -17.19 13.96
C ARG A 175 5.30 -16.02 13.02
N ALA A 176 4.60 -14.88 13.15
CA ALA A 176 4.96 -13.67 12.41
C ALA A 176 6.36 -13.17 12.77
N VAL A 177 6.70 -13.13 14.05
CA VAL A 177 8.06 -12.76 14.52
C VAL A 177 9.12 -13.72 13.96
N ALA A 178 8.89 -15.03 14.08
CA ALA A 178 9.82 -16.04 13.56
C ALA A 178 10.01 -15.91 12.03
N PHE A 179 8.94 -15.61 11.29
CA PHE A 179 9.02 -15.34 9.85
C PHE A 179 9.87 -14.10 9.55
N THR A 180 9.66 -12.98 10.26
CA THR A 180 10.42 -11.75 10.03
C THR A 180 11.89 -11.92 10.34
N ASP A 181 12.23 -12.62 11.43
CA ASP A 181 13.62 -12.90 11.80
C ASP A 181 14.32 -13.82 10.79
N SER A 182 13.61 -14.84 10.29
CA SER A 182 14.12 -15.72 9.25
C SER A 182 14.36 -14.96 7.94
N LEU A 183 13.40 -14.15 7.52
CA LEU A 183 13.49 -13.38 6.28
C LEU A 183 14.63 -12.34 6.34
N ALA A 184 14.77 -11.64 7.47
CA ALA A 184 15.86 -10.69 7.69
C ALA A 184 17.25 -11.38 7.57
N ARG A 185 17.42 -12.57 8.14
CA ARG A 185 18.67 -13.37 7.99
C ARG A 185 18.91 -13.79 6.55
N VAL A 186 17.88 -14.28 5.85
CA VAL A 186 18.00 -14.72 4.44
C VAL A 186 18.43 -13.56 3.54
N PHE A 187 17.83 -12.39 3.74
CA PHE A 187 18.16 -11.21 2.95
C PHE A 187 19.37 -10.42 3.50
N GLY A 188 19.94 -10.81 4.63
CA GLY A 188 21.07 -10.10 5.22
C GLY A 188 20.74 -8.62 5.49
N VAL A 189 19.51 -8.34 5.91
CA VAL A 189 19.05 -7.00 6.32
C VAL A 189 19.06 -6.92 7.86
N PRO A 190 19.13 -5.71 8.44
CA PRO A 190 19.05 -5.54 9.88
C PRO A 190 17.79 -6.19 10.46
N PRO A 191 17.82 -6.62 11.73
CA PRO A 191 16.62 -7.07 12.42
C PRO A 191 15.48 -6.04 12.34
N LEU A 192 14.27 -6.56 12.36
CA LEU A 192 13.09 -5.70 12.29
C LEU A 192 13.09 -4.72 13.48
N VAL A 193 13.09 -3.44 13.19
CA VAL A 193 12.86 -2.41 14.20
C VAL A 193 11.39 -2.44 14.65
N PRO A 194 11.06 -1.96 15.86
CA PRO A 194 9.70 -1.99 16.37
C PRO A 194 8.69 -1.42 15.36
N ILE A 195 7.67 -2.21 15.04
CA ILE A 195 6.58 -1.84 14.14
C ILE A 195 5.24 -1.85 14.87
N THR A 196 4.29 -1.10 14.33
CA THR A 196 2.89 -1.15 14.77
C THR A 196 2.06 -1.89 13.73
N TYR A 197 1.36 -2.94 14.15
CA TYR A 197 0.57 -3.82 13.31
C TYR A 197 -0.92 -3.69 13.67
N TYR A 198 -1.72 -3.12 12.76
CA TYR A 198 -3.15 -2.94 12.94
C TYR A 198 -3.92 -4.14 12.38
N LEU A 199 -4.82 -4.70 13.19
CA LEU A 199 -5.67 -5.84 12.82
C LEU A 199 -7.10 -5.34 12.60
N LEU A 200 -7.60 -5.57 11.39
CA LEU A 200 -8.91 -5.09 10.93
C LEU A 200 -9.67 -6.23 10.23
N PRO A 201 -11.02 -6.16 10.18
CA PRO A 201 -11.84 -7.21 9.60
C PRO A 201 -11.71 -7.34 8.07
N ASP A 202 -11.47 -6.24 7.39
CA ASP A 202 -11.36 -6.18 5.93
C ASP A 202 -10.58 -4.96 5.46
N ILE A 203 -10.35 -4.85 4.17
CA ILE A 203 -9.60 -3.72 3.57
C ILE A 203 -10.42 -2.41 3.61
N ASP A 204 -11.73 -2.46 3.60
CA ASP A 204 -12.58 -1.27 3.76
C ASP A 204 -12.38 -0.67 5.16
N ALA A 205 -12.29 -1.52 6.18
CA ALA A 205 -11.97 -1.10 7.54
C ALA A 205 -10.56 -0.53 7.66
N VAL A 206 -9.57 -1.02 6.88
CA VAL A 206 -8.23 -0.42 6.82
C VAL A 206 -8.32 1.02 6.34
N TYR A 207 -9.01 1.27 5.24
CA TYR A 207 -9.19 2.64 4.76
C TYR A 207 -10.05 3.47 5.71
N GLY A 208 -11.10 2.88 6.29
CA GLY A 208 -11.98 3.54 7.26
C GLY A 208 -11.25 4.02 8.50
N VAL A 209 -10.36 3.20 9.08
CA VAL A 209 -9.56 3.61 10.25
C VAL A 209 -8.58 4.73 9.92
N LEU A 210 -8.14 4.80 8.67
CA LEU A 210 -7.32 5.89 8.14
C LEU A 210 -8.15 7.13 7.76
N GLY A 211 -9.47 7.08 7.90
CA GLY A 211 -10.37 8.19 7.64
C GLY A 211 -10.97 8.22 6.24
N LEU A 212 -10.66 7.26 5.37
CA LEU A 212 -11.15 7.20 4.00
C LEU A 212 -12.32 6.23 3.88
N VAL A 213 -13.48 6.74 3.45
CA VAL A 213 -14.67 5.93 3.18
C VAL A 213 -15.03 6.03 1.70
N SER A 214 -15.13 4.88 1.05
CA SER A 214 -15.55 4.78 -0.36
C SER A 214 -16.92 4.08 -0.45
N PRO A 215 -17.80 4.54 -1.36
CA PRO A 215 -19.04 3.80 -1.66
C PRO A 215 -18.76 2.48 -2.40
N VAL A 216 -17.61 2.38 -3.06
CA VAL A 216 -17.17 1.15 -3.72
C VAL A 216 -16.36 0.32 -2.74
N LYS A 217 -16.77 -0.93 -2.54
CA LYS A 217 -16.06 -1.85 -1.68
C LYS A 217 -14.78 -2.38 -2.34
N PHE A 218 -13.69 -2.39 -1.57
CA PHE A 218 -12.38 -2.85 -2.06
C PHE A 218 -12.24 -4.38 -2.06
N GLY A 219 -13.15 -5.08 -1.39
CA GLY A 219 -13.18 -6.54 -1.34
C GLY A 219 -12.93 -7.13 0.06
N ALA A 220 -12.88 -8.46 0.12
CA ALA A 220 -12.87 -9.18 1.39
C ALA A 220 -11.48 -9.29 2.05
N GLY A 221 -10.42 -8.89 1.38
CA GLY A 221 -9.08 -9.05 1.92
C GLY A 221 -8.07 -8.11 1.28
N GLY A 222 -7.06 -7.77 2.04
CA GLY A 222 -5.96 -6.94 1.62
C GLY A 222 -5.14 -6.47 2.82
N GLY A 223 -4.03 -5.82 2.54
CA GLY A 223 -3.18 -5.22 3.55
C GLY A 223 -2.49 -3.98 3.02
N LEU A 224 -1.78 -3.32 3.90
CA LEU A 224 -1.01 -2.15 3.58
C LEU A 224 0.23 -2.11 4.46
N ALA A 225 1.39 -2.25 3.86
CA ALA A 225 2.66 -2.00 4.51
C ALA A 225 3.13 -0.57 4.28
N GLN A 226 3.60 0.06 5.35
CA GLN A 226 4.16 1.41 5.35
C GLN A 226 5.54 1.41 5.98
N PRO A 227 6.58 1.08 5.22
CA PRO A 227 7.93 0.94 5.75
C PRO A 227 8.45 2.20 6.44
N VAL A 228 8.19 3.38 5.88
CA VAL A 228 8.64 4.66 6.44
C VAL A 228 8.05 4.92 7.83
N ASN A 229 6.78 4.57 8.03
CA ASN A 229 6.08 4.71 9.30
C ASN A 229 6.28 3.49 10.22
N ARG A 230 6.89 2.42 9.70
CA ARG A 230 6.97 1.13 10.39
C ARG A 230 5.59 0.64 10.83
N GLN A 231 4.63 0.73 9.91
CA GLN A 231 3.24 0.33 10.15
C GLN A 231 2.81 -0.74 9.15
N LEU A 232 1.97 -1.63 9.61
CA LEU A 232 1.31 -2.64 8.81
C LEU A 232 -0.17 -2.66 9.18
N PHE A 233 -1.03 -2.74 8.18
CA PHE A 233 -2.47 -2.90 8.33
C PHE A 233 -2.88 -4.20 7.66
N SER A 234 -3.54 -5.09 8.41
CA SER A 234 -4.10 -6.33 7.89
C SER A 234 -5.62 -6.23 7.89
N GLY A 235 -6.21 -6.25 6.72
CA GLY A 235 -7.65 -6.37 6.48
C GLY A 235 -8.01 -7.75 5.91
N THR A 236 -7.29 -8.80 6.34
CA THR A 236 -7.51 -10.18 5.89
C THR A 236 -7.58 -11.11 7.10
N PRO A 237 -8.78 -11.43 7.62
CA PRO A 237 -8.95 -12.20 8.85
C PRO A 237 -8.29 -13.58 8.82
N THR A 238 -8.23 -14.21 7.64
CA THR A 238 -7.62 -15.54 7.47
C THR A 238 -6.12 -15.55 7.78
N VAL A 239 -5.42 -14.44 7.54
CA VAL A 239 -3.98 -14.30 7.87
C VAL A 239 -3.76 -13.64 9.24
N GLY A 240 -4.68 -12.77 9.66
CA GLY A 240 -4.67 -12.13 10.97
C GLY A 240 -3.31 -11.53 11.33
N GLU A 241 -2.74 -11.99 12.46
CA GLU A 241 -1.48 -11.53 13.03
C GLU A 241 -0.24 -11.87 12.20
N ALA A 242 -0.37 -12.72 11.17
CA ALA A 242 0.78 -13.21 10.39
C ALA A 242 0.61 -12.95 8.89
N TYR A 243 0.30 -11.71 8.50
CA TYR A 243 0.23 -11.35 7.08
C TYR A 243 1.66 -11.26 6.50
N ARG A 244 2.19 -12.41 6.11
CA ARG A 244 3.58 -12.56 5.67
C ARG A 244 3.94 -11.68 4.47
N HIS A 245 3.00 -11.47 3.54
CA HIS A 245 3.21 -10.58 2.39
C HIS A 245 3.57 -9.16 2.83
N GLU A 246 2.73 -8.57 3.68
CA GLU A 246 2.95 -7.21 4.17
C GLU A 246 4.17 -7.12 5.11
N LEU A 247 4.43 -8.15 5.90
CA LEU A 247 5.64 -8.24 6.71
C LEU A 247 6.89 -8.29 5.82
N ALA A 248 6.83 -9.03 4.70
CA ALA A 248 7.94 -9.08 3.76
C ALA A 248 8.27 -7.70 3.18
N HIS A 249 7.26 -6.88 2.84
CA HIS A 249 7.49 -5.50 2.41
C HIS A 249 8.28 -4.68 3.44
N LEU A 250 7.97 -4.82 4.73
CA LEU A 250 8.70 -4.11 5.77
C LEU A 250 10.16 -4.58 5.89
N ILE A 251 10.40 -5.88 5.74
CA ILE A 251 11.74 -6.47 5.85
C ILE A 251 12.60 -6.10 4.64
N ILE A 252 12.06 -6.22 3.42
CA ILE A 252 12.84 -5.93 2.21
C ILE A 252 12.91 -4.44 1.86
N ALA A 253 12.17 -3.58 2.56
CA ALA A 253 12.14 -2.14 2.30
C ALA A 253 13.54 -1.49 2.15
N PRO A 254 14.57 -1.85 2.97
CA PRO A 254 15.91 -1.32 2.80
C PRO A 254 16.59 -1.70 1.48
N LEU A 255 16.08 -2.71 0.78
CA LEU A 255 16.59 -3.17 -0.52
C LEU A 255 15.85 -2.53 -1.69
N ILE A 256 14.69 -1.94 -1.44
CA ILE A 256 13.86 -1.30 -2.46
C ILE A 256 14.36 0.13 -2.68
N THR A 257 14.60 0.47 -3.93
CA THR A 257 14.96 1.81 -4.36
C THR A 257 13.76 2.50 -5.03
N PRO A 258 13.76 3.83 -5.19
CA PRO A 258 12.72 4.51 -5.97
C PRO A 258 12.59 3.98 -7.41
N ASN A 259 13.64 3.31 -7.88
CA ASN A 259 13.71 2.74 -9.22
C ASN A 259 13.32 1.26 -9.29
N SER A 260 13.00 0.61 -8.16
CA SER A 260 12.60 -0.79 -8.16
C SER A 260 11.32 -1.02 -8.98
N SER A 261 11.30 -2.09 -9.78
CA SER A 261 10.11 -2.41 -10.57
C SER A 261 8.97 -2.89 -9.66
N TYR A 262 7.72 -2.53 -10.02
CA TYR A 262 6.53 -3.01 -9.31
C TYR A 262 6.46 -4.55 -9.32
N LEU A 263 6.88 -5.17 -10.43
CA LEU A 263 6.92 -6.63 -10.56
C LEU A 263 7.88 -7.27 -9.54
N ALA A 264 9.02 -6.64 -9.22
CA ALA A 264 9.96 -7.10 -8.22
C ALA A 264 9.45 -6.83 -6.79
N SER A 265 8.99 -5.59 -6.55
CA SER A 265 8.54 -5.15 -5.23
C SER A 265 7.32 -5.91 -4.71
N GLU A 266 6.45 -6.42 -5.58
CA GLU A 266 5.31 -7.25 -5.22
C GLU A 266 5.59 -8.75 -5.38
N GLY A 267 6.41 -9.11 -6.37
CA GLY A 267 6.75 -10.50 -6.66
C GLY A 267 7.54 -11.18 -5.54
N VAL A 268 8.53 -10.49 -4.97
CA VAL A 268 9.34 -11.05 -3.88
C VAL A 268 8.50 -11.28 -2.61
N PRO A 269 7.69 -10.31 -2.11
CA PRO A 269 6.76 -10.57 -1.01
C PRO A 269 5.77 -11.72 -1.30
N THR A 270 5.27 -11.82 -2.52
CA THR A 270 4.37 -12.92 -2.91
C THR A 270 5.08 -14.27 -2.89
N TRP A 271 6.33 -14.33 -3.35
CA TRP A 271 7.13 -15.55 -3.30
C TRP A 271 7.37 -16.05 -1.88
N VAL A 272 7.76 -15.17 -0.96
CA VAL A 272 8.11 -15.56 0.42
C VAL A 272 6.93 -15.59 1.39
N GLY A 273 5.89 -14.81 1.12
CA GLY A 273 4.76 -14.57 2.03
C GLY A 273 3.38 -14.93 1.50
N GLY A 274 3.28 -15.27 0.20
CA GLY A 274 1.99 -15.46 -0.45
C GLY A 274 1.28 -14.14 -0.76
N THR A 275 -0.03 -14.18 -0.98
CA THR A 275 -0.88 -13.01 -1.21
C THR A 275 -2.29 -13.26 -0.72
N SER A 276 -2.90 -12.28 -0.05
CA SER A 276 -4.31 -12.31 0.39
C SER A 276 -4.77 -13.64 1.05
N GLY A 277 -3.86 -14.28 1.78
CA GLY A 277 -4.14 -15.55 2.46
C GLY A 277 -3.82 -16.82 1.66
N ALA A 278 -3.50 -16.70 0.37
CA ALA A 278 -3.00 -17.80 -0.46
C ALA A 278 -1.45 -17.84 -0.37
N ASP A 279 -0.87 -19.02 -0.28
CA ASP A 279 0.58 -19.20 -0.40
C ASP A 279 1.06 -19.03 -1.84
N PHE A 280 2.37 -18.99 -2.04
CA PHE A 280 2.96 -18.84 -3.38
C PHE A 280 2.55 -19.96 -4.35
N PRO A 281 2.59 -21.24 -3.98
CA PRO A 281 2.10 -22.32 -4.87
C PRO A 281 0.67 -22.10 -5.35
N THR A 282 -0.25 -21.75 -4.45
CA THR A 282 -1.66 -21.46 -4.78
C THR A 282 -1.78 -20.25 -5.74
N ALA A 283 -1.03 -19.18 -5.50
CA ALA A 283 -1.01 -18.03 -6.40
C ALA A 283 -0.46 -18.41 -7.79
N ALA A 284 0.58 -19.24 -7.85
CA ALA A 284 1.15 -19.72 -9.11
C ALA A 284 0.19 -20.69 -9.85
N GLN A 285 -0.59 -21.52 -9.15
CA GLN A 285 -1.65 -22.34 -9.75
C GLN A 285 -2.74 -21.48 -10.40
N ALA A 286 -3.18 -20.42 -9.73
CA ALA A 286 -4.15 -19.48 -10.29
C ALA A 286 -3.62 -18.79 -11.55
N LEU A 287 -2.34 -18.45 -11.56
CA LEU A 287 -1.66 -17.92 -12.75
C LEU A 287 -1.60 -18.97 -13.87
N ALA A 288 -1.30 -20.23 -13.55
CA ALA A 288 -1.29 -21.33 -14.52
C ALA A 288 -2.65 -21.49 -15.19
N ALA A 289 -3.73 -21.50 -14.41
CA ALA A 289 -5.10 -21.53 -14.95
C ALA A 289 -5.38 -20.33 -15.87
N THR A 290 -4.88 -19.15 -15.49
CA THR A 290 -4.99 -17.94 -16.32
C THR A 290 -4.23 -18.07 -17.64
N LEU A 291 -3.02 -18.67 -17.64
CA LEU A 291 -2.23 -18.90 -18.85
C LEU A 291 -2.87 -19.92 -19.79
N VAL A 292 -3.59 -20.91 -19.26
CA VAL A 292 -4.38 -21.85 -20.06
C VAL A 292 -5.56 -21.14 -20.70
N ALA A 293 -6.31 -20.36 -19.93
CA ALA A 293 -7.48 -19.61 -20.43
C ALA A 293 -7.10 -18.46 -21.38
N ARG A 294 -5.88 -17.93 -21.27
CA ARG A 294 -5.36 -16.82 -22.07
C ARG A 294 -4.00 -17.16 -22.68
N PRO A 295 -3.94 -17.96 -23.74
CA PRO A 295 -2.67 -18.42 -24.33
C PRO A 295 -1.75 -17.31 -24.82
N THR A 296 -2.32 -16.14 -25.17
CA THR A 296 -1.58 -14.95 -25.62
C THR A 296 -0.96 -14.14 -24.50
N LEU A 297 -1.30 -14.43 -23.24
CA LEU A 297 -0.65 -13.79 -22.09
C LEU A 297 0.80 -14.27 -22.01
N SER A 298 1.73 -13.35 -22.15
CA SER A 298 3.17 -13.62 -22.12
C SER A 298 3.85 -12.79 -21.03
N LEU A 299 5.03 -13.21 -20.60
CA LEU A 299 5.86 -12.44 -19.68
C LEU A 299 6.22 -11.06 -20.25
N ASP A 300 6.43 -10.96 -21.57
CA ASP A 300 6.62 -9.67 -22.23
C ASP A 300 5.50 -8.69 -21.95
N SER A 301 4.26 -9.18 -22.04
CA SER A 301 3.10 -8.34 -21.78
C SER A 301 2.97 -7.98 -20.30
N VAL A 302 3.37 -8.86 -19.40
CA VAL A 302 3.35 -8.59 -17.93
C VAL A 302 4.40 -7.54 -17.54
N VAL A 303 5.59 -7.61 -18.12
CA VAL A 303 6.68 -6.65 -17.86
C VAL A 303 6.37 -5.26 -18.42
N THR A 304 5.72 -5.18 -19.59
CA THR A 304 5.45 -3.91 -20.29
C THR A 304 4.11 -3.28 -19.97
N ARG A 305 3.15 -4.06 -19.50
CA ARG A 305 1.77 -3.62 -19.20
C ARG A 305 1.43 -3.92 -17.75
N ARG A 306 0.64 -3.04 -17.14
CA ARG A 306 0.07 -3.36 -15.84
C ARG A 306 -1.12 -4.28 -16.01
N TYR A 307 -1.01 -5.47 -15.44
CA TYR A 307 -2.12 -6.41 -15.29
C TYR A 307 -2.73 -6.28 -13.89
N PRO A 308 -3.94 -6.83 -13.66
CA PRO A 308 -4.50 -6.98 -12.32
C PRO A 308 -3.50 -7.64 -11.37
N ASN A 309 -3.51 -7.23 -10.11
CA ASN A 309 -2.55 -7.66 -9.10
C ASN A 309 -2.30 -9.17 -9.04
N PRO A 310 -3.32 -10.07 -9.11
CA PRO A 310 -3.06 -11.51 -9.06
C PRO A 310 -2.11 -12.00 -10.15
N ILE A 311 -2.21 -11.46 -11.36
CA ILE A 311 -1.32 -11.84 -12.48
C ILE A 311 0.09 -11.29 -12.24
N THR A 312 0.21 -10.02 -11.88
CA THR A 312 1.50 -9.35 -11.66
C THR A 312 2.23 -9.98 -10.47
N TYR A 313 1.55 -10.18 -9.36
CA TYR A 313 2.09 -10.74 -8.12
C TYR A 313 2.62 -12.16 -8.34
N ALA A 314 1.79 -13.04 -8.87
CA ALA A 314 2.18 -14.43 -9.13
C ALA A 314 3.29 -14.53 -10.19
N SER A 315 3.26 -13.70 -11.25
CA SER A 315 4.32 -13.66 -12.26
C SER A 315 5.66 -13.24 -11.67
N GLY A 316 5.64 -12.19 -10.84
CA GLY A 316 6.82 -11.74 -10.11
C GLY A 316 7.35 -12.79 -9.11
N ALA A 317 6.45 -13.51 -8.44
CA ALA A 317 6.83 -14.58 -7.51
C ALA A 317 7.51 -15.76 -8.22
N VAL A 318 7.04 -16.16 -9.40
CA VAL A 318 7.71 -17.19 -10.22
C VAL A 318 9.09 -16.72 -10.65
N LEU A 319 9.25 -15.45 -11.06
CA LEU A 319 10.55 -14.89 -11.39
C LEU A 319 11.49 -14.82 -10.18
N ALA A 320 11.00 -14.45 -9.00
CA ALA A 320 11.77 -14.46 -7.76
C ALA A 320 12.31 -15.86 -7.44
N ALA A 321 11.45 -16.89 -7.58
CA ALA A 321 11.85 -18.29 -7.41
C ALA A 321 12.92 -18.70 -8.43
N MET A 322 12.78 -18.34 -9.70
CA MET A 322 13.78 -18.60 -10.75
C MET A 322 15.12 -17.93 -10.43
N LEU A 323 15.10 -16.69 -10.00
CA LEU A 323 16.30 -15.94 -9.62
C LEU A 323 16.99 -16.56 -8.41
N PHE A 324 16.20 -16.98 -7.42
CA PHE A 324 16.74 -17.63 -6.23
C PHE A 324 17.40 -18.96 -6.56
N GLU A 325 16.80 -19.78 -7.41
CA GLU A 325 17.41 -21.04 -7.87
C GLU A 325 18.71 -20.81 -8.66
N GLN A 326 18.77 -19.73 -9.47
CA GLN A 326 19.93 -19.43 -10.31
C GLN A 326 21.11 -18.85 -9.52
N GLY A 327 20.85 -17.91 -8.62
CA GLY A 327 21.93 -17.15 -7.95
C GLY A 327 21.63 -16.81 -6.49
N GLY A 328 20.68 -17.51 -5.87
CA GLY A 328 20.33 -17.33 -4.46
C GLY A 328 19.80 -15.94 -4.13
N THR A 329 19.88 -15.60 -2.85
CA THR A 329 19.51 -14.27 -2.35
C THR A 329 20.20 -13.10 -3.06
N PRO A 330 21.49 -13.17 -3.44
CA PRO A 330 22.14 -12.10 -4.19
C PRO A 330 21.43 -11.73 -5.50
N ALA A 331 20.96 -12.71 -6.27
CA ALA A 331 20.26 -12.46 -7.52
C ALA A 331 18.89 -11.77 -7.28
N VAL A 332 18.14 -12.20 -6.26
CA VAL A 332 16.88 -11.58 -5.86
C VAL A 332 17.08 -10.14 -5.39
N LYS A 333 18.13 -9.87 -4.57
CA LYS A 333 18.50 -8.52 -4.13
C LYS A 333 18.85 -7.62 -5.31
N ALA A 334 19.65 -8.11 -6.24
CA ALA A 334 20.02 -7.37 -7.43
C ALA A 334 18.80 -7.02 -8.30
N TRP A 335 17.80 -7.89 -8.35
CA TRP A 335 16.54 -7.61 -9.05
C TRP A 335 15.69 -6.55 -8.34
N LEU A 336 15.58 -6.61 -7.01
CA LEU A 336 14.88 -5.57 -6.21
C LEU A 336 15.48 -4.18 -6.41
N GLN A 337 16.81 -4.10 -6.60
CA GLN A 337 17.53 -2.85 -6.76
C GLN A 337 17.60 -2.34 -8.20
N ALA A 338 17.12 -3.13 -9.16
CA ALA A 338 17.18 -2.78 -10.57
C ALA A 338 16.12 -1.72 -10.96
N GLY A 339 16.42 -0.97 -12.03
CA GLY A 339 15.59 0.13 -12.51
C GLY A 339 14.22 -0.27 -13.08
N PRO A 340 13.29 0.70 -13.25
CA PRO A 340 11.89 0.47 -13.57
C PRO A 340 11.59 0.36 -15.08
N ALA A 341 12.51 0.74 -15.97
CA ALA A 341 12.23 0.74 -17.39
C ALA A 341 12.01 -0.69 -17.90
N SER A 342 10.98 -0.89 -18.73
CA SER A 342 10.60 -2.23 -19.20
C SER A 342 11.71 -2.92 -20.00
N GLU A 343 12.51 -2.15 -20.73
CA GLU A 343 13.67 -2.66 -21.46
C GLU A 343 14.79 -3.04 -20.48
N ASP A 344 15.06 -2.22 -19.49
CA ASP A 344 16.02 -2.50 -18.43
C ASP A 344 15.59 -3.71 -17.59
N ALA A 345 14.28 -3.90 -17.37
CA ALA A 345 13.75 -5.06 -16.64
C ALA A 345 14.01 -6.38 -17.40
N ARG A 346 13.83 -6.40 -18.73
CA ARG A 346 14.13 -7.58 -19.56
C ARG A 346 15.63 -7.90 -19.57
N GLN A 347 16.46 -6.90 -19.83
CA GLN A 347 17.91 -7.03 -19.83
C GLN A 347 18.41 -7.46 -18.45
N THR A 348 17.88 -6.86 -17.41
CA THR A 348 18.23 -7.22 -16.02
C THR A 348 17.88 -8.67 -15.71
N LEU A 349 16.66 -9.12 -16.01
CA LEU A 349 16.25 -10.51 -15.79
C LEU A 349 17.05 -11.49 -16.63
N ALA A 350 17.31 -11.19 -17.93
CA ALA A 350 18.13 -12.01 -18.80
C ALA A 350 19.55 -12.17 -18.26
N ARG A 351 20.16 -11.07 -17.78
CA ARG A 351 21.50 -11.06 -17.21
C ARG A 351 21.54 -11.83 -15.89
N LEU A 352 20.60 -11.60 -14.98
CA LEU A 352 20.57 -12.26 -13.67
C LEU A 352 20.26 -13.75 -13.77
N LEU A 353 19.43 -14.15 -14.74
CA LEU A 353 19.12 -15.55 -15.02
C LEU A 353 20.16 -16.21 -15.96
N GLN A 354 21.12 -15.42 -16.47
CA GLN A 354 22.17 -15.88 -17.39
C GLN A 354 21.61 -16.58 -18.64
N ARG A 355 20.52 -16.05 -19.20
CA ARG A 355 19.81 -16.62 -20.36
C ARG A 355 19.29 -15.51 -21.27
N PRO A 356 19.21 -15.76 -22.59
CA PRO A 356 18.51 -14.85 -23.51
C PRO A 356 17.06 -14.64 -23.07
N TRP A 357 16.53 -13.44 -23.30
CA TRP A 357 15.18 -13.07 -22.84
C TRP A 357 14.09 -14.03 -23.32
N HIS A 358 14.16 -14.50 -24.58
CA HIS A 358 13.17 -15.43 -25.12
C HIS A 358 13.14 -16.77 -24.35
N GLU A 359 14.28 -17.21 -23.83
CA GLU A 359 14.36 -18.39 -22.95
C GLU A 359 13.77 -18.12 -21.58
N VAL A 360 14.02 -16.93 -21.00
CA VAL A 360 13.38 -16.52 -19.74
C VAL A 360 11.86 -16.55 -19.87
N VAL A 361 11.30 -16.01 -20.96
CA VAL A 361 9.86 -16.02 -21.24
C VAL A 361 9.31 -17.45 -21.34
N ARG A 362 10.02 -18.31 -22.08
CA ARG A 362 9.64 -19.74 -22.22
C ARG A 362 9.68 -20.46 -20.87
N ASP A 363 10.77 -20.31 -20.13
CA ASP A 363 10.97 -21.02 -18.86
C ASP A 363 10.01 -20.54 -17.78
N TRP A 364 9.74 -19.24 -17.68
CA TRP A 364 8.70 -18.70 -16.83
C TRP A 364 7.34 -19.36 -17.11
N ARG A 365 6.95 -19.45 -18.40
CA ARG A 365 5.69 -20.08 -18.79
C ARG A 365 5.64 -21.56 -18.44
N VAL A 366 6.68 -22.32 -18.76
CA VAL A 366 6.78 -23.74 -18.45
C VAL A 366 6.70 -24.00 -16.95
N ARG A 367 7.44 -23.20 -16.15
CA ARG A 367 7.43 -23.32 -14.68
C ARG A 367 6.06 -22.98 -14.11
N THR A 368 5.45 -21.90 -14.57
CA THR A 368 4.10 -21.54 -14.13
C THR A 368 3.09 -22.66 -14.40
N LEU A 369 3.10 -23.23 -15.63
CA LEU A 369 2.19 -24.31 -15.98
C LEU A 369 2.38 -25.59 -15.14
N ARG A 370 3.61 -25.88 -14.69
CA ARG A 370 3.87 -27.00 -13.77
C ARG A 370 3.15 -26.87 -12.43
N TYR A 371 2.95 -25.66 -11.91
CA TYR A 371 2.14 -25.47 -10.71
C TYR A 371 0.67 -25.87 -10.93
N GLY A 372 0.14 -25.71 -12.15
CA GLY A 372 -1.21 -26.13 -12.50
C GLY A 372 -1.40 -27.66 -12.60
N THR A 373 -0.31 -28.41 -12.79
CA THR A 373 -0.33 -29.89 -12.89
C THR A 373 0.12 -30.59 -11.61
N ALA A 374 0.75 -29.87 -10.70
CA ALA A 374 1.12 -30.43 -9.39
C ALA A 374 -0.16 -30.69 -8.60
N SER A 375 -0.46 -31.97 -8.33
CA SER A 375 -1.48 -32.36 -7.37
C SER A 375 -1.18 -31.61 -6.06
N THR A 376 -2.19 -30.96 -5.49
CA THR A 376 -2.08 -30.33 -4.17
C THR A 376 -1.46 -31.34 -3.23
N PRO A 377 -0.33 -31.09 -2.56
CA PRO A 377 0.13 -31.98 -1.52
C PRO A 377 -1.00 -32.07 -0.49
N ASP A 378 -1.39 -33.29 -0.22
CA ASP A 378 -2.37 -33.60 0.82
C ASP A 378 -1.96 -32.84 2.10
N SER A 379 -2.77 -31.85 2.48
CA SER A 379 -2.58 -31.04 3.66
C SER A 379 -2.92 -31.87 4.91
N GLY A 380 -2.21 -32.98 5.08
CA GLY A 380 -2.15 -33.72 6.33
C GLY A 380 -1.60 -32.83 7.44
N PRO A 381 -2.04 -32.98 8.67
CA PRO A 381 -1.74 -32.09 9.78
C PRO A 381 -0.24 -32.10 10.11
N ARG A 382 0.41 -30.93 10.02
CA ARG A 382 1.71 -30.66 10.62
C ARG A 382 1.62 -29.53 11.63
#